data_ae738ac7c610ff01fd98049c123715c9
#
_entry.id   ae738ac7c610ff01fd98049c123715c9
#
_cell.length_a   1.000
_cell.length_b   1.000
_cell.length_c   1.000
_cell.angle_alpha   90.00
_cell.angle_beta   90.00
_cell.angle_gamma   90.00
#
_symmetry.space_group_name_H-M   'P 1'
#
loop_
_entity.id
_entity.type
_entity.pdbx_description
1 polymer ?
#
loop_
_entity_poly.entity_id
_entity_poly.type
_entity_poly.pdbx_seq_one_letter_code
_entity_poly.pdbx_strand_id
1 'polypeptide(L)'
;MVRLKVKHIDSAQKIIRVEQSKSRKDRNVMLSPDTLDLLRQWWKTRRRGFDSTTPVEERWLFPGQRPGKPMTTRQLNRLFHEAADAAGIRKGVTLHALRHSFATHLLERGTDIRVIQALLGHDKLDTTARYARVA
;
A
#
# COMPACT_ATOMS: atom_id res chain seq x y z
N MET A 1 1.95 2.69 -11.29
CA MET A 1 0.81 3.53 -10.86
C MET A 1 0.13 2.92 -9.65
N VAL A 2 -0.38 3.77 -8.77
CA VAL A 2 -1.07 3.34 -7.56
C VAL A 2 -2.55 3.14 -7.89
N ARG A 3 -2.93 1.93 -8.22
CA ARG A 3 -4.24 1.60 -8.81
C ARG A 3 -5.30 1.11 -7.82
N LEU A 4 -5.22 1.52 -6.57
CA LEU A 4 -6.24 1.19 -5.59
C LEU A 4 -7.46 2.09 -5.77
N LYS A 5 -8.64 1.48 -5.81
CA LYS A 5 -9.93 2.16 -5.83
C LYS A 5 -10.63 1.99 -4.48
N VAL A 6 -11.64 2.80 -4.23
CA VAL A 6 -12.42 2.71 -3.00
C VAL A 6 -12.99 1.31 -2.78
N LYS A 7 -13.46 0.65 -3.85
CA LYS A 7 -14.03 -0.70 -3.79
C LYS A 7 -13.04 -1.77 -3.28
N HIS A 8 -11.74 -1.50 -3.36
CA HIS A 8 -10.71 -2.45 -2.90
C HIS A 8 -10.53 -2.45 -1.38
N ILE A 9 -11.11 -1.49 -0.69
CA ILE A 9 -11.04 -1.40 0.76
C ILE A 9 -12.29 -2.02 1.36
N ASP A 10 -12.13 -3.16 2.02
CA ASP A 10 -13.22 -3.83 2.72
C ASP A 10 -13.07 -3.56 4.21
N SER A 11 -13.80 -2.58 4.71
CA SER A 11 -13.75 -2.18 6.11
C SER A 11 -14.43 -3.21 7.03
N ALA A 12 -15.41 -3.94 6.54
CA ALA A 12 -16.10 -4.95 7.34
C ALA A 12 -15.21 -6.16 7.62
N GLN A 13 -14.50 -6.65 6.60
CA GLN A 13 -13.56 -7.76 6.75
C GLN A 13 -12.14 -7.31 7.12
N LYS A 14 -11.88 -6.01 7.10
CA LYS A 14 -10.57 -5.40 7.36
C LYS A 14 -9.48 -5.95 6.46
N ILE A 15 -9.75 -5.92 5.16
CA ILE A 15 -8.81 -6.32 4.13
C ILE A 15 -8.71 -5.27 3.03
N ILE A 16 -7.58 -5.29 2.35
CA ILE A 16 -7.37 -4.56 1.10
C ILE A 16 -7.24 -5.61 0.01
N ARG A 17 -8.11 -5.55 -1.00
CA ARG A 17 -8.03 -6.44 -2.13
C ARG A 17 -7.10 -5.86 -3.17
N VAL A 18 -5.99 -6.55 -3.43
CA VAL A 18 -5.01 -6.14 -4.45
C VAL A 18 -5.28 -6.93 -5.72
N GLU A 19 -5.83 -6.26 -6.72
CA GLU A 19 -6.05 -6.84 -8.03
C GLU A 19 -4.78 -6.75 -8.87
N GLN A 20 -4.39 -7.89 -9.44
CA GLN A 20 -3.20 -7.96 -10.28
C GLN A 20 -3.62 -8.00 -11.75
N SER A 21 -2.98 -7.16 -12.57
CA SER A 21 -3.11 -7.26 -14.01
C SER A 21 -2.19 -8.39 -14.51
N LYS A 22 -2.57 -9.00 -15.63
CA LYS A 22 -1.86 -10.13 -16.25
C LYS A 22 -2.02 -11.41 -15.43
N SER A 23 -1.17 -12.40 -15.59
CA SER A 23 -1.30 -13.75 -15.08
C SER A 23 -1.18 -13.92 -13.55
N ARG A 24 -0.99 -12.85 -12.80
CA ARG A 24 -0.86 -12.92 -11.33
C ARG A 24 -2.24 -12.97 -10.67
N LYS A 25 -2.33 -13.77 -9.62
CA LYS A 25 -3.58 -13.88 -8.84
C LYS A 25 -3.78 -12.64 -7.96
N ASP A 26 -5.04 -12.26 -7.80
CA ASP A 26 -5.43 -11.27 -6.81
C ASP A 26 -5.07 -11.76 -5.41
N ARG A 27 -4.79 -10.83 -4.52
CA ARG A 27 -4.49 -11.16 -3.13
C ARG A 27 -5.20 -10.21 -2.18
N ASN A 28 -5.43 -10.70 -0.96
CA ASN A 28 -5.96 -9.88 0.11
C ASN A 28 -4.84 -9.57 1.12
N VAL A 29 -4.79 -8.32 1.55
CA VAL A 29 -3.81 -7.84 2.53
C VAL A 29 -4.57 -7.36 3.76
N MET A 30 -4.06 -7.65 4.94
CA MET A 30 -4.69 -7.18 6.19
C MET A 30 -4.72 -5.66 6.26
N LEU A 31 -5.84 -5.14 6.71
CA LEU A 31 -6.05 -3.72 6.96
C LEU A 31 -6.22 -3.51 8.46
N SER A 32 -5.20 -2.92 9.09
CA SER A 32 -5.29 -2.61 10.52
C SER A 32 -6.30 -1.49 10.77
N PRO A 33 -6.93 -1.44 11.97
CA PRO A 33 -7.82 -0.34 12.32
C PRO A 33 -7.15 1.03 12.21
N ASP A 34 -5.89 1.15 12.60
CA ASP A 34 -5.14 2.40 12.51
C ASP A 34 -4.96 2.85 11.07
N THR A 35 -4.60 1.93 10.19
CA THR A 35 -4.46 2.23 8.75
C THR A 35 -5.80 2.63 8.15
N LEU A 36 -6.89 1.94 8.53
CA LEU A 36 -8.23 2.28 8.06
C LEU A 36 -8.61 3.71 8.48
N ASP A 37 -8.32 4.10 9.71
CA ASP A 37 -8.59 5.46 10.19
C ASP A 37 -7.80 6.50 9.41
N LEU A 38 -6.53 6.22 9.10
CA LEU A 38 -5.70 7.11 8.28
C LEU A 38 -6.25 7.23 6.86
N LEU A 39 -6.72 6.14 6.28
CA LEU A 39 -7.35 6.17 4.96
C LEU A 39 -8.65 6.97 4.95
N ARG A 40 -9.45 6.86 6.01
CA ARG A 40 -10.67 7.66 6.17
C ARG A 40 -10.37 9.14 6.28
N GLN A 41 -9.35 9.50 7.06
CA GLN A 41 -8.91 10.89 7.18
C GLN A 41 -8.42 11.42 5.83
N TRP A 42 -7.59 10.66 5.13
CA TRP A 42 -7.13 10.99 3.79
C TRP A 42 -8.31 11.21 2.84
N TRP A 43 -9.29 10.33 2.85
CA TRP A 43 -10.44 10.41 1.97
C TRP A 43 -11.24 11.70 2.19
N LYS A 44 -11.36 12.15 3.42
CA LYS A 44 -12.07 13.38 3.77
C LYS A 44 -11.32 14.62 3.30
N THR A 45 -10.00 14.59 3.30
CA THR A 45 -9.16 15.76 2.98
C THR A 45 -8.70 15.79 1.53
N ARG A 46 -8.94 14.72 0.77
CA ARG A 46 -8.52 14.68 -0.63
C ARG A 46 -9.22 15.73 -1.47
N ARG A 47 -8.57 16.13 -2.56
CA ARG A 47 -9.10 17.13 -3.48
C ARG A 47 -10.38 16.61 -4.13
N ARG A 48 -11.46 17.37 -3.98
CA ARG A 48 -12.77 17.06 -4.58
C ARG A 48 -12.85 17.68 -5.97
N GLY A 49 -13.68 17.09 -6.85
CA GLY A 49 -14.06 17.68 -8.12
C GLY A 49 -13.59 16.94 -9.36
N PHE A 50 -12.49 16.21 -9.32
CA PHE A 50 -11.97 15.50 -10.50
C PHE A 50 -12.77 14.24 -10.83
N ASP A 51 -13.47 13.69 -9.88
CA ASP A 51 -14.17 12.41 -10.03
C ASP A 51 -15.62 12.46 -9.56
N SER A 52 -16.19 13.66 -9.48
CA SER A 52 -17.55 13.85 -8.96
C SER A 52 -18.63 13.11 -9.78
N THR A 53 -18.37 12.86 -11.06
CA THR A 53 -19.29 12.11 -11.94
C THR A 53 -19.05 10.61 -11.90
N THR A 54 -17.98 10.15 -11.29
CA THR A 54 -17.64 8.73 -11.17
C THR A 54 -18.30 8.14 -9.93
N PRO A 55 -18.92 6.93 -10.00
CA PRO A 55 -19.43 6.26 -8.81
C PRO A 55 -18.32 6.12 -7.75
N VAL A 56 -18.70 6.30 -6.48
CA VAL A 56 -17.73 6.35 -5.37
C VAL A 56 -16.82 5.12 -5.35
N GLU A 57 -17.39 3.92 -5.56
CA GLU A 57 -16.63 2.67 -5.53
C GLU A 57 -15.57 2.58 -6.63
N GLU A 58 -15.79 3.26 -7.75
CA GLU A 58 -14.86 3.27 -8.89
C GLU A 58 -13.84 4.40 -8.83
N ARG A 59 -13.90 5.26 -7.83
CA ARG A 59 -12.95 6.35 -7.67
C ARG A 59 -11.59 5.84 -7.19
N TRP A 60 -10.54 6.48 -7.70
CA TRP A 60 -9.18 6.17 -7.23
C TRP A 60 -9.04 6.59 -5.77
N LEU A 61 -8.50 5.70 -4.94
CA LEU A 61 -8.19 6.03 -3.55
C LEU A 61 -7.08 7.08 -3.48
N PHE A 62 -6.12 6.99 -4.37
CA PHE A 62 -5.02 7.94 -4.51
C PHE A 62 -5.06 8.53 -5.93
N PRO A 63 -5.86 9.59 -6.14
CA PRO A 63 -5.94 10.22 -7.45
C PRO A 63 -4.65 10.95 -7.81
N GLY A 64 -4.33 10.97 -9.08
CA GLY A 64 -3.19 11.69 -9.61
C GLY A 64 -3.50 13.17 -9.85
N GLN A 65 -2.51 13.86 -10.42
CA GLN A 65 -2.66 15.27 -10.79
C GLN A 65 -3.57 15.44 -12.01
N ARG A 66 -3.61 14.44 -12.89
CA ARG A 66 -4.47 14.48 -14.07
C ARG A 66 -5.86 13.93 -13.72
N PRO A 67 -6.94 14.59 -14.15
CA PRO A 67 -8.30 14.12 -13.90
C PRO A 67 -8.50 12.69 -14.42
N GLY A 68 -9.14 11.84 -13.62
CA GLY A 68 -9.44 10.46 -13.98
C GLY A 68 -8.26 9.50 -13.96
N LYS A 69 -7.07 9.94 -13.61
CA LYS A 69 -5.88 9.10 -13.56
C LYS A 69 -5.43 8.86 -12.12
N PRO A 70 -4.89 7.65 -11.83
CA PRO A 70 -4.36 7.38 -10.51
C PRO A 70 -3.00 8.04 -10.29
N MET A 71 -2.60 8.13 -9.02
CA MET A 71 -1.27 8.62 -8.65
C MET A 71 -0.17 7.77 -9.31
N THR A 72 0.85 8.43 -9.84
CA THR A 72 2.02 7.73 -10.39
C THR A 72 2.95 7.25 -9.28
N THR A 73 3.74 6.24 -9.57
CA THR A 73 4.77 5.75 -8.64
C THR A 73 5.76 6.86 -8.30
N ARG A 74 6.12 7.68 -9.27
CA ARG A 74 7.02 8.83 -9.06
C ARG A 74 6.44 9.84 -8.07
N GLN A 75 5.17 10.15 -8.19
CA GLN A 75 4.47 11.06 -7.28
C GLN A 75 4.39 10.45 -5.87
N LEU A 76 4.10 9.16 -5.75
CA LEU A 76 4.10 8.46 -4.47
C LEU A 76 5.47 8.53 -3.80
N ASN A 77 6.55 8.28 -4.54
CA ASN A 77 7.92 8.38 -4.01
C ASN A 77 8.22 9.78 -3.48
N ARG A 78 7.82 10.81 -4.22
CA ARG A 78 8.00 12.20 -3.80
C ARG A 78 7.26 12.49 -2.50
N LEU A 79 5.99 12.07 -2.41
CA LEU A 79 5.19 12.26 -1.20
C LEU A 79 5.77 11.50 -0.01
N PHE A 80 6.29 10.31 -0.26
CA PHE A 80 6.95 9.53 0.79
C PHE A 80 8.18 10.24 1.35
N HIS A 81 9.02 10.80 0.48
CA HIS A 81 10.21 11.54 0.92
C HIS A 81 9.82 12.83 1.67
N GLU A 82 8.81 13.53 1.20
CA GLU A 82 8.30 14.71 1.91
C GLU A 82 7.79 14.34 3.30
N ALA A 83 7.05 13.24 3.43
CA ALA A 83 6.55 12.76 4.70
C ALA A 83 7.69 12.34 5.64
N ALA A 84 8.70 11.67 5.13
CA ALA A 84 9.86 11.26 5.89
C ALA A 84 10.63 12.48 6.42
N ASP A 85 10.83 13.49 5.58
CA ASP A 85 11.48 14.74 5.98
C ASP A 85 10.67 15.46 7.05
N ALA A 86 9.35 15.55 6.89
CA ALA A 86 8.46 16.17 7.86
C ALA A 86 8.48 15.44 9.21
N ALA A 87 8.68 14.13 9.19
CA ALA A 87 8.78 13.30 10.41
C ALA A 87 10.17 13.35 11.06
N GLY A 88 11.13 14.07 10.46
CA GLY A 88 12.50 14.17 10.96
C GLY A 88 13.34 12.94 10.72
N ILE A 89 12.94 12.07 9.82
CA ILE A 89 13.72 10.87 9.46
C ILE A 89 14.81 11.29 8.47
N ARG A 90 16.05 11.31 8.94
CA ARG A 90 17.18 11.79 8.15
C ARG A 90 17.95 10.70 7.41
N LYS A 91 17.64 9.44 7.68
CA LYS A 91 18.25 8.34 6.93
C LYS A 91 17.63 8.26 5.55
N GLY A 92 18.41 7.87 4.55
CA GLY A 92 17.91 7.69 3.19
C GLY A 92 16.93 6.51 3.09
N VAL A 93 15.69 6.72 3.56
CA VAL A 93 14.66 5.70 3.51
C VAL A 93 13.95 5.69 2.16
N THR A 94 13.48 4.51 1.75
CA THR A 94 12.75 4.32 0.51
C THR A 94 11.48 3.54 0.79
N LEU A 95 10.56 3.51 -0.18
CA LEU A 95 9.39 2.64 -0.09
C LEU A 95 9.80 1.17 0.02
N HIS A 96 10.88 0.79 -0.64
CA HIS A 96 11.43 -0.56 -0.53
C HIS A 96 11.91 -0.86 0.89
N ALA A 97 12.52 0.11 1.56
CA ALA A 97 12.94 -0.02 2.95
C ALA A 97 11.75 -0.24 3.89
N LEU A 98 10.61 0.43 3.64
CA LEU A 98 9.38 0.19 4.40
C LEU A 98 8.89 -1.25 4.24
N ARG A 99 8.88 -1.74 3.01
CA ARG A 99 8.49 -3.11 2.71
C ARG A 99 9.40 -4.12 3.43
N HIS A 100 10.70 -3.88 3.39
CA HIS A 100 11.69 -4.69 4.09
C HIS A 100 11.47 -4.68 5.61
N SER A 101 11.24 -3.51 6.19
CA SER A 101 10.96 -3.37 7.62
C SER A 101 9.69 -4.09 8.04
N PHE A 102 8.64 -4.03 7.22
CA PHE A 102 7.40 -4.75 7.46
C PHE A 102 7.64 -6.27 7.51
N ALA A 103 8.35 -6.79 6.52
CA ALA A 103 8.66 -8.23 6.45
C ALA A 103 9.51 -8.67 7.65
N THR A 104 10.56 -7.93 7.98
CA THR A 104 11.45 -8.22 9.09
C THR A 104 10.69 -8.22 10.42
N HIS A 105 9.83 -7.23 10.61
CA HIS A 105 9.03 -7.09 11.83
C HIS A 105 8.07 -8.28 12.02
N LEU A 106 7.43 -8.74 10.93
CA LEU A 106 6.57 -9.93 10.98
C LEU A 106 7.37 -11.18 11.32
N LEU A 107 8.57 -11.33 10.77
CA LEU A 107 9.45 -12.47 11.07
C LEU A 107 9.86 -12.48 12.54
N GLU A 108 10.22 -11.33 13.09
CA GLU A 108 10.57 -11.19 14.52
C GLU A 108 9.42 -11.56 15.44
N ARG A 109 8.19 -11.38 14.99
CA ARG A 109 6.98 -11.77 15.74
C ARG A 109 6.60 -13.22 15.54
N GLY A 110 7.39 -14.00 14.81
CA GLY A 110 7.16 -15.42 14.60
C GLY A 110 6.16 -15.74 13.49
N THR A 111 5.83 -14.79 12.64
CA THR A 111 4.95 -15.03 11.50
C THR A 111 5.60 -15.97 10.50
N ASP A 112 4.85 -16.96 10.02
CA ASP A 112 5.34 -17.91 9.03
C ASP A 112 5.78 -17.18 7.76
N ILE A 113 6.94 -17.57 7.22
CA ILE A 113 7.52 -16.94 6.03
C ILE A 113 6.60 -17.05 4.81
N ARG A 114 5.79 -18.11 4.72
CA ARG A 114 4.82 -18.28 3.63
C ARG A 114 3.71 -17.25 3.69
N VAL A 115 3.26 -16.90 4.89
CA VAL A 115 2.26 -15.85 5.09
C VAL A 115 2.84 -14.50 4.67
N ILE A 116 4.07 -14.21 5.06
CA ILE A 116 4.76 -12.97 4.67
C ILE A 116 4.89 -12.90 3.15
N GLN A 117 5.29 -13.99 2.52
CA GLN A 117 5.40 -14.07 1.06
C GLN A 117 4.07 -13.77 0.37
N ALA A 118 2.98 -14.33 0.87
CA ALA A 118 1.64 -14.08 0.34
C ALA A 118 1.24 -12.61 0.49
N LEU A 119 1.49 -12.01 1.66
CA LEU A 119 1.17 -10.60 1.93
C LEU A 119 1.94 -9.64 1.02
N LEU A 120 3.22 -9.93 0.77
CA LEU A 120 4.09 -9.11 -0.08
C LEU A 120 3.89 -9.38 -1.57
N GLY A 121 3.23 -10.47 -1.92
CA GLY A 121 3.04 -10.86 -3.32
C GLY A 121 4.32 -11.31 -4.00
N HIS A 122 5.26 -11.89 -3.25
CA HIS A 122 6.48 -12.45 -3.81
C HIS A 122 6.17 -13.75 -4.54
N ASP A 123 6.59 -13.85 -5.79
CA ASP A 123 6.44 -15.06 -6.58
C ASP A 123 7.55 -16.08 -6.25
N LYS A 124 8.67 -15.59 -5.73
CA LYS A 124 9.85 -16.39 -5.43
C LYS A 124 10.11 -16.43 -3.94
N LEU A 125 10.22 -17.64 -3.42
CA LEU A 125 10.55 -17.89 -2.02
C LEU A 125 11.89 -17.24 -1.62
N ASP A 126 12.86 -17.20 -2.54
CA ASP A 126 14.20 -16.65 -2.30
C ASP A 126 14.16 -15.20 -1.83
N THR A 127 13.28 -14.37 -2.40
CA THR A 127 13.17 -12.97 -2.03
C THR A 127 12.74 -12.81 -0.57
N THR A 128 11.78 -13.63 -0.14
CA THR A 128 11.31 -13.62 1.26
C THR A 128 12.35 -14.20 2.19
N ALA A 129 13.10 -15.21 1.74
CA ALA A 129 14.18 -15.84 2.52
C ALA A 129 15.30 -14.85 2.86
N ARG A 130 15.54 -13.85 2.02
CA ARG A 130 16.51 -12.77 2.33
C ARG A 130 16.11 -11.98 3.56
N TYR A 131 14.82 -11.73 3.75
CA TYR A 131 14.32 -11.03 4.93
C TYR A 131 14.53 -11.88 6.19
N ALA A 132 14.38 -13.20 6.09
CA ALA A 132 14.60 -14.11 7.20
C ALA A 132 16.02 -14.05 7.76
N ARG A 133 17.01 -13.79 6.90
CA ARG A 133 18.43 -13.68 7.32
C ARG A 133 18.71 -12.42 8.14
N VAL A 134 17.86 -11.42 8.03
CA VAL A 134 18.02 -10.14 8.73
C VAL A 134 17.35 -10.19 10.10
N ALA A 135 16.31 -10.97 10.22
CA ALA A 135 15.61 -11.16 11.49
C ALA A 135 16.35 -12.17 12.35
#